data_a1a3a81919d58bdfeaa55ace2c481f10
#
_entry.id   a1a3a81919d58bdfeaa55ace2c481f10
#
_cell.length_a   1.000
_cell.length_b   1.000
_cell.length_c   1.000
_cell.angle_alpha   90.00
_cell.angle_beta   90.00
_cell.angle_gamma   90.00
#
_symmetry.space_group_name_H-M   'P 1'
#
loop_
_entity.id
_entity.type
_entity.pdbx_description
1 polymer ?
#
loop_
_entity_poly.entity_id
_entity_poly.type
_entity_poly.pdbx_seq_one_letter_code
_entity_poly.pdbx_strand_id
1 'polypeptide(L)'
;MSTAKTIKLKDHKGNMLYSYRCENNSYKITLEKAIEEHAALNGLLLIGADLSEMKFTHWFISDATFVNCDMSRTMWDAVQMYGVVFQKVSFKMAVIKNSEIVDSAFFWCNLTHTTFEKDVLSNNIFSFCVGSHNTKFKEVKRFETCFFDNDLIKDNETLNIDSYYPINCPSHGSFIGWKIVMYKDSSETGKKSYALVKLEIPEDAKRSSASTSSRKCRCSKAKVLEIVDVDTQEPLTRITGKKFTPTEYIVGEMVYPDSFDDNRWNECSHGIHFFINKEDALNY
;
A
#
# COMPACT_ATOMS: atom_id res chain seq x y z
N MET A 1 45.44 -7.49 -16.38
CA MET A 1 45.03 -6.17 -16.90
C MET A 1 43.52 -6.09 -16.76
N SER A 2 43.02 -5.15 -16.01
CA SER A 2 41.59 -4.91 -15.87
C SER A 2 41.06 -4.35 -17.20
N THR A 3 40.00 -4.95 -17.74
CA THR A 3 39.41 -4.48 -18.99
C THR A 3 38.31 -3.46 -18.70
N ALA A 4 38.38 -2.31 -19.37
CA ALA A 4 37.35 -1.29 -19.25
C ALA A 4 36.02 -1.83 -19.80
N LYS A 5 34.96 -1.77 -18.95
CA LYS A 5 33.62 -2.26 -19.25
C LYS A 5 32.64 -1.09 -19.41
N THR A 6 31.80 -1.11 -20.41
CA THR A 6 30.68 -0.17 -20.57
C THR A 6 29.42 -0.73 -19.92
N ILE A 7 28.80 0.02 -19.01
CA ILE A 7 27.49 -0.29 -18.46
C ILE A 7 26.49 0.77 -18.95
N LYS A 8 25.31 0.30 -19.33
CA LYS A 8 24.21 1.11 -19.86
C LYS A 8 23.03 1.06 -18.89
N LEU A 9 22.56 2.21 -18.47
CA LEU A 9 21.31 2.38 -17.73
C LEU A 9 20.18 2.57 -18.75
N LYS A 10 19.09 1.86 -18.59
CA LYS A 10 17.97 1.85 -19.54
C LYS A 10 16.65 2.04 -18.83
N ASP A 11 15.66 2.51 -19.57
CA ASP A 11 14.27 2.55 -19.12
C ASP A 11 13.55 1.21 -19.36
N HIS A 12 12.27 1.13 -18.97
CA HIS A 12 11.40 -0.04 -19.16
C HIS A 12 11.18 -0.43 -20.61
N LYS A 13 11.38 0.50 -21.55
CA LYS A 13 11.24 0.27 -23.00
C LYS A 13 12.55 -0.15 -23.65
N GLY A 14 13.64 -0.18 -22.85
CA GLY A 14 14.98 -0.50 -23.33
C GLY A 14 15.75 0.68 -23.91
N ASN A 15 15.21 1.90 -23.86
CA ASN A 15 15.91 3.10 -24.29
C ASN A 15 17.07 3.39 -23.35
N MET A 16 18.17 3.87 -23.91
CA MET A 16 19.35 4.23 -23.13
C MET A 16 19.16 5.57 -22.45
N LEU A 17 19.22 5.59 -21.13
CA LEU A 17 19.18 6.79 -20.31
C LEU A 17 20.59 7.36 -20.08
N TYR A 18 21.55 6.46 -19.80
CA TYR A 18 22.93 6.83 -19.52
C TYR A 18 23.87 5.67 -19.81
N SER A 19 25.15 5.95 -20.11
CA SER A 19 26.17 4.93 -20.22
C SER A 19 27.52 5.44 -19.75
N TYR A 20 28.24 4.59 -19.03
CA TYR A 20 29.57 4.93 -18.53
C TYR A 20 30.55 3.80 -18.78
N ARG A 21 31.79 4.15 -19.09
CA ARG A 21 32.88 3.20 -19.35
C ARG A 21 34.07 3.49 -18.48
N CYS A 22 34.43 2.56 -17.63
CA CYS A 22 35.66 2.61 -16.86
C CYS A 22 36.18 1.21 -16.55
N GLU A 23 37.36 1.11 -15.96
CA GLU A 23 37.88 -0.13 -15.42
C GLU A 23 37.06 -0.58 -14.20
N ASN A 24 36.84 -1.89 -14.07
CA ASN A 24 36.06 -2.48 -12.98
C ASN A 24 34.64 -1.88 -12.84
N ASN A 25 34.04 -1.41 -13.94
CA ASN A 25 32.74 -0.76 -13.90
C ASN A 25 31.63 -1.68 -13.36
N SER A 26 30.75 -1.11 -12.57
CA SER A 26 29.55 -1.74 -12.00
C SER A 26 28.32 -0.85 -12.20
N TYR A 27 27.12 -1.40 -11.95
CA TYR A 27 25.90 -0.59 -11.90
C TYR A 27 26.00 0.53 -10.85
N LYS A 28 26.65 0.26 -9.71
CA LYS A 28 26.91 1.23 -8.65
C LYS A 28 27.73 2.40 -9.17
N ILE A 29 28.91 2.14 -9.74
CA ILE A 29 29.79 3.19 -10.29
C ILE A 29 29.09 3.97 -11.40
N THR A 30 28.37 3.27 -12.28
CA THR A 30 27.67 3.93 -13.39
C THR A 30 26.52 4.80 -12.91
N LEU A 31 25.76 4.36 -11.88
CA LEU A 31 24.67 5.13 -11.29
C LEU A 31 25.20 6.33 -10.50
N GLU A 32 26.26 6.16 -9.72
CA GLU A 32 26.93 7.26 -9.03
C GLU A 32 27.35 8.35 -10.03
N LYS A 33 27.99 7.94 -11.12
CA LYS A 33 28.40 8.87 -12.17
C LYS A 33 27.26 9.57 -12.88
N ALA A 34 26.17 8.84 -13.15
CA ALA A 34 24.97 9.42 -13.74
C ALA A 34 24.31 10.48 -12.83
N ILE A 35 24.28 10.21 -11.52
CA ILE A 35 23.75 11.15 -10.52
C ILE A 35 24.65 12.40 -10.42
N GLU A 36 25.97 12.22 -10.35
CA GLU A 36 26.92 13.35 -10.36
C GLU A 36 26.78 14.25 -11.59
N GLU A 37 26.51 13.66 -12.74
CA GLU A 37 26.35 14.38 -14.00
C GLU A 37 24.91 14.87 -14.23
N HIS A 38 24.03 14.73 -13.25
CA HIS A 38 22.62 15.11 -13.32
C HIS A 38 21.88 14.50 -14.51
N ALA A 39 22.22 13.27 -14.88
CA ALA A 39 21.55 12.55 -15.97
C ALA A 39 20.06 12.32 -15.66
N ALA A 40 19.20 12.50 -16.66
CA ALA A 40 17.77 12.20 -16.54
C ALA A 40 17.56 10.69 -16.48
N LEU A 41 17.19 10.18 -15.29
CA LEU A 41 17.03 8.73 -15.03
C LEU A 41 15.56 8.35 -14.80
N ASN A 42 14.60 9.16 -15.23
CA ASN A 42 13.19 8.84 -15.11
C ASN A 42 12.83 7.56 -15.88
N GLY A 43 12.07 6.68 -15.25
CA GLY A 43 11.74 5.39 -15.82
C GLY A 43 12.88 4.36 -15.78
N LEU A 44 13.97 4.61 -15.05
CA LEU A 44 15.10 3.68 -14.90
C LEU A 44 14.63 2.28 -14.48
N LEU A 45 15.14 1.27 -15.16
CA LEU A 45 14.98 -0.14 -14.78
C LEU A 45 16.32 -0.73 -14.37
N LEU A 46 16.45 -1.15 -13.14
CA LEU A 46 17.60 -1.92 -12.64
C LEU A 46 17.18 -3.27 -12.08
N ILE A 47 17.86 -4.32 -12.50
CA ILE A 47 17.60 -5.69 -12.09
C ILE A 47 18.88 -6.32 -11.56
N GLY A 48 18.85 -6.86 -10.33
CA GLY A 48 19.95 -7.60 -9.73
C GLY A 48 21.21 -6.77 -9.48
N ALA A 49 21.08 -5.45 -9.35
CA ALA A 49 22.22 -4.57 -9.12
C ALA A 49 22.60 -4.55 -7.64
N ASP A 50 23.91 -4.66 -7.36
CA ASP A 50 24.47 -4.33 -6.05
C ASP A 50 24.71 -2.81 -5.98
N LEU A 51 23.89 -2.15 -5.17
CA LEU A 51 23.91 -0.72 -4.88
C LEU A 51 24.15 -0.48 -3.38
N SER A 52 24.62 -1.53 -2.66
CA SER A 52 24.84 -1.46 -1.23
C SER A 52 25.82 -0.34 -0.85
N GLU A 53 25.58 0.29 0.31
CA GLU A 53 26.41 1.37 0.86
C GLU A 53 26.47 2.66 0.00
N MET A 54 25.65 2.76 -1.07
CA MET A 54 25.57 4.01 -1.85
C MET A 54 24.97 5.15 -1.01
N LYS A 55 25.38 6.36 -1.38
CA LYS A 55 24.81 7.61 -0.85
C LYS A 55 24.05 8.33 -1.96
N PHE A 56 22.77 8.51 -1.76
CA PHE A 56 21.90 9.28 -2.63
C PHE A 56 21.59 10.61 -1.94
N THR A 57 22.02 11.70 -2.50
CA THR A 57 21.81 13.05 -1.93
C THR A 57 21.22 13.97 -2.98
N HIS A 58 20.15 14.71 -2.60
CA HIS A 58 19.50 15.69 -3.48
C HIS A 58 19.14 15.12 -4.86
N TRP A 59 18.77 13.83 -4.90
CA TRP A 59 18.45 13.14 -6.13
C TRP A 59 16.95 13.13 -6.37
N PHE A 60 16.57 13.46 -7.60
CA PHE A 60 15.18 13.33 -8.08
C PHE A 60 15.06 12.11 -8.99
N ILE A 61 14.09 11.24 -8.71
CA ILE A 61 13.79 10.08 -9.56
C ILE A 61 12.29 9.83 -9.63
N SER A 62 11.79 9.60 -10.84
CA SER A 62 10.39 9.20 -11.06
C SER A 62 10.27 7.95 -11.93
N ASP A 63 9.16 7.22 -11.72
CA ASP A 63 8.74 6.07 -12.53
C ASP A 63 9.80 4.96 -12.67
N ALA A 64 10.78 4.94 -11.77
CA ALA A 64 11.85 3.95 -11.80
C ALA A 64 11.41 2.62 -11.17
N THR A 65 12.05 1.54 -11.58
CA THR A 65 11.83 0.21 -11.00
C THR A 65 13.16 -0.45 -10.67
N PHE A 66 13.24 -0.93 -9.44
CA PHE A 66 14.37 -1.70 -8.93
C PHE A 66 13.87 -3.11 -8.58
N VAL A 67 14.46 -4.14 -9.18
CA VAL A 67 14.07 -5.54 -8.98
C VAL A 67 15.27 -6.36 -8.50
N ASN A 68 15.11 -7.09 -7.40
CA ASN A 68 16.17 -7.93 -6.81
C ASN A 68 17.49 -7.18 -6.56
N CYS A 69 17.45 -5.89 -6.28
CA CYS A 69 18.65 -5.09 -6.01
C CYS A 69 19.04 -5.17 -4.52
N ASP A 70 20.33 -5.07 -4.26
CA ASP A 70 20.83 -4.86 -2.89
C ASP A 70 21.07 -3.37 -2.67
N MET A 71 20.28 -2.76 -1.80
CA MET A 71 20.41 -1.39 -1.32
C MET A 71 20.65 -1.36 0.19
N SER A 72 21.26 -2.43 0.72
CA SER A 72 21.58 -2.49 2.14
C SER A 72 22.60 -1.43 2.53
N ARG A 73 22.44 -0.87 3.74
CA ARG A 73 23.29 0.20 4.29
C ARG A 73 23.40 1.47 3.43
N THR A 74 22.45 1.66 2.49
CA THR A 74 22.37 2.90 1.71
C THR A 74 21.96 4.08 2.58
N MET A 75 22.38 5.27 2.20
CA MET A 75 21.95 6.51 2.82
C MET A 75 21.24 7.37 1.75
N TRP A 76 20.00 7.77 2.05
CA TRP A 76 19.18 8.63 1.22
C TRP A 76 18.93 9.92 2.01
N ASP A 77 19.36 11.06 1.49
CA ASP A 77 19.20 12.36 2.16
C ASP A 77 18.70 13.41 1.19
N ALA A 78 17.57 14.03 1.51
CA ALA A 78 16.91 15.02 0.68
C ALA A 78 16.61 14.51 -0.75
N VAL A 79 16.16 13.26 -0.87
CA VAL A 79 15.80 12.62 -2.14
C VAL A 79 14.31 12.79 -2.40
N GLN A 80 13.94 12.98 -3.67
CA GLN A 80 12.55 13.03 -4.11
C GLN A 80 12.25 11.82 -5.02
N MET A 81 11.32 10.97 -4.60
CA MET A 81 10.90 9.76 -5.30
C MET A 81 9.41 9.83 -5.62
N TYR A 82 9.07 9.69 -6.90
CA TYR A 82 7.67 9.68 -7.35
C TYR A 82 7.39 8.46 -8.24
N GLY A 83 6.40 7.66 -7.88
CA GLY A 83 6.00 6.50 -8.67
C GLY A 83 7.09 5.40 -8.77
N VAL A 84 7.99 5.31 -7.79
CA VAL A 84 9.11 4.36 -7.82
C VAL A 84 8.67 3.00 -7.28
N VAL A 85 9.03 1.93 -7.97
CA VAL A 85 8.72 0.55 -7.56
C VAL A 85 10.00 -0.16 -7.10
N PHE A 86 9.97 -0.64 -5.89
CA PHE A 86 11.00 -1.53 -5.33
C PHE A 86 10.42 -2.92 -5.15
N GLN A 87 10.92 -3.90 -5.90
CA GLN A 87 10.46 -5.28 -5.83
C GLN A 87 11.59 -6.22 -5.42
N LYS A 88 11.43 -6.91 -4.29
CA LYS A 88 12.43 -7.82 -3.72
C LYS A 88 13.79 -7.14 -3.49
N VAL A 89 13.75 -5.87 -3.08
CA VAL A 89 14.95 -5.07 -2.80
C VAL A 89 15.32 -5.20 -1.31
N SER A 90 16.61 -5.32 -1.03
CA SER A 90 17.13 -5.28 0.33
C SER A 90 17.46 -3.84 0.73
N PHE A 91 16.75 -3.29 1.70
CA PHE A 91 17.05 -2.03 2.38
C PHE A 91 17.64 -2.25 3.78
N LYS A 92 18.11 -3.47 4.06
CA LYS A 92 18.64 -3.82 5.38
C LYS A 92 19.62 -2.78 5.89
N MET A 93 19.34 -2.19 7.05
CA MET A 93 20.16 -1.13 7.69
C MET A 93 20.28 0.16 6.85
N ALA A 94 19.42 0.39 5.88
CA ALA A 94 19.39 1.65 5.14
C ALA A 94 18.81 2.79 6.00
N VAL A 95 19.23 4.00 5.70
CA VAL A 95 18.67 5.22 6.30
C VAL A 95 18.15 6.11 5.20
N ILE A 96 16.87 6.44 5.28
CA ILE A 96 16.18 7.38 4.39
C ILE A 96 15.78 8.55 5.27
N LYS A 97 16.19 9.75 4.91
CA LYS A 97 15.91 10.92 5.74
C LYS A 97 15.69 12.19 4.93
N ASN A 98 14.92 13.12 5.51
CA ASN A 98 14.59 14.43 4.90
C ASN A 98 14.05 14.30 3.47
N SER A 99 13.53 13.13 3.10
CA SER A 99 13.16 12.76 1.73
C SER A 99 11.66 12.83 1.52
N GLU A 100 11.24 12.92 0.28
CA GLU A 100 9.85 12.89 -0.14
C GLU A 100 9.62 11.64 -1.00
N ILE A 101 8.73 10.76 -0.56
CA ILE A 101 8.39 9.51 -1.23
C ILE A 101 6.88 9.51 -1.47
N VAL A 102 6.49 9.58 -2.73
CA VAL A 102 5.08 9.72 -3.14
C VAL A 102 4.74 8.69 -4.20
N ASP A 103 3.53 8.13 -4.14
CA ASP A 103 2.99 7.18 -5.11
C ASP A 103 3.91 5.97 -5.37
N SER A 104 4.73 5.59 -4.39
CA SER A 104 5.77 4.58 -4.56
C SER A 104 5.41 3.26 -3.87
N ALA A 105 6.02 2.16 -4.33
CA ALA A 105 5.69 0.83 -3.85
C ALA A 105 6.91 0.01 -3.44
N PHE A 106 6.81 -0.65 -2.30
CA PHE A 106 7.80 -1.56 -1.74
C PHE A 106 7.17 -2.96 -1.63
N PHE A 107 7.46 -3.84 -2.58
CA PHE A 107 6.92 -5.20 -2.63
C PHE A 107 7.98 -6.23 -2.29
N TRP A 108 7.71 -7.08 -1.29
CA TRP A 108 8.64 -8.14 -0.83
C TRP A 108 10.03 -7.62 -0.47
N CYS A 109 10.13 -6.37 -0.03
CA CYS A 109 11.40 -5.76 0.36
C CYS A 109 11.85 -6.23 1.74
N ASN A 110 13.16 -6.25 1.95
CA ASN A 110 13.73 -6.46 3.27
C ASN A 110 14.02 -5.11 3.92
N LEU A 111 13.20 -4.74 4.91
CA LEU A 111 13.30 -3.48 5.66
C LEU A 111 13.96 -3.65 7.04
N THR A 112 14.62 -4.78 7.30
CA THR A 112 15.24 -5.06 8.60
C THR A 112 16.21 -3.95 9.00
N HIS A 113 15.95 -3.30 10.15
CA HIS A 113 16.72 -2.15 10.66
C HIS A 113 16.77 -0.92 9.71
N THR A 114 15.83 -0.82 8.77
CA THR A 114 15.69 0.39 7.95
C THR A 114 15.14 1.53 8.81
N THR A 115 15.60 2.74 8.58
CA THR A 115 15.08 3.94 9.26
C THR A 115 14.57 4.94 8.23
N PHE A 116 13.34 5.40 8.42
CA PHE A 116 12.76 6.56 7.76
C PHE A 116 12.73 7.70 8.77
N GLU A 117 13.38 8.84 8.47
CA GLU A 117 13.54 9.93 9.43
C GLU A 117 13.25 11.29 8.79
N LYS A 118 12.30 12.02 9.36
CA LYS A 118 11.90 13.36 8.88
C LYS A 118 11.42 13.39 7.42
N ASP A 119 10.88 12.27 6.95
CA ASP A 119 10.41 12.08 5.59
C ASP A 119 8.97 12.54 5.41
N VAL A 120 8.60 12.79 4.16
CA VAL A 120 7.21 12.90 3.71
C VAL A 120 6.86 11.63 2.96
N LEU A 121 5.91 10.86 3.50
CA LEU A 121 5.42 9.62 2.91
C LEU A 121 3.96 9.80 2.52
N SER A 122 3.65 9.81 1.24
CA SER A 122 2.29 9.99 0.75
C SER A 122 1.93 8.96 -0.30
N ASN A 123 0.77 8.32 -0.15
CA ASN A 123 0.24 7.34 -1.08
C ASN A 123 1.20 6.18 -1.42
N ASN A 124 1.96 5.70 -0.45
CA ASN A 124 2.93 4.62 -0.66
C ASN A 124 2.37 3.27 -0.22
N ILE A 125 2.90 2.21 -0.83
CA ILE A 125 2.52 0.83 -0.54
C ILE A 125 3.74 0.07 -0.02
N PHE A 126 3.61 -0.53 1.17
CA PHE A 126 4.59 -1.45 1.73
C PHE A 126 3.90 -2.81 1.90
N SER A 127 4.14 -3.74 0.98
CA SER A 127 3.42 -5.01 0.95
C SER A 127 4.36 -6.21 0.91
N PHE A 128 4.09 -7.20 1.77
CA PHE A 128 4.91 -8.40 1.95
C PHE A 128 6.37 -8.11 2.30
N CYS A 129 6.62 -6.98 2.97
CA CYS A 129 7.95 -6.63 3.43
C CYS A 129 8.32 -7.41 4.69
N VAL A 130 9.60 -7.78 4.80
CA VAL A 130 10.14 -8.45 5.99
C VAL A 130 10.96 -7.47 6.85
N GLY A 131 11.11 -7.77 8.15
CA GLY A 131 11.87 -6.94 9.08
C GLY A 131 11.07 -5.79 9.69
N SER A 132 9.76 -5.89 9.64
CA SER A 132 8.79 -4.89 10.10
C SER A 132 9.04 -4.39 11.53
N HIS A 133 9.25 -5.29 12.48
CA HIS A 133 9.47 -4.97 13.90
C HIS A 133 10.78 -4.22 14.20
N ASN A 134 11.70 -4.18 13.25
CA ASN A 134 12.98 -3.47 13.39
C ASN A 134 13.07 -2.24 12.47
N THR A 135 12.06 -1.99 11.65
CA THR A 135 11.97 -0.77 10.84
C THR A 135 11.55 0.39 11.73
N LYS A 136 12.20 1.54 11.58
CA LYS A 136 11.93 2.72 12.40
C LYS A 136 11.39 3.86 11.53
N PHE A 137 10.33 4.51 12.01
CA PHE A 137 9.81 5.73 11.44
C PHE A 137 9.98 6.84 12.49
N LYS A 138 10.95 7.73 12.30
CA LYS A 138 11.30 8.77 13.25
C LYS A 138 10.89 10.14 12.72
N GLU A 139 10.14 10.89 13.50
CA GLU A 139 9.77 12.28 13.18
C GLU A 139 9.26 12.45 11.74
N VAL A 140 8.56 11.44 11.19
CA VAL A 140 7.99 11.51 9.84
C VAL A 140 7.04 12.70 9.79
N LYS A 141 7.31 13.65 8.91
CA LYS A 141 6.60 14.94 8.86
C LYS A 141 5.18 14.82 8.34
N ARG A 142 4.96 13.86 7.45
CA ARG A 142 3.67 13.62 6.83
C ARG A 142 3.54 12.16 6.49
N PHE A 143 2.43 11.58 6.89
CA PHE A 143 2.12 10.18 6.67
C PHE A 143 0.70 10.09 6.14
N GLU A 144 0.53 10.17 4.83
CA GLU A 144 -0.79 10.21 4.20
C GLU A 144 -1.02 9.03 3.28
N THR A 145 -2.18 8.42 3.40
CA THR A 145 -2.63 7.35 2.50
C THR A 145 -1.62 6.23 2.26
N CYS A 146 -0.69 6.02 3.17
CA CYS A 146 0.26 4.92 3.06
C CYS A 146 -0.38 3.62 3.49
N PHE A 147 -0.07 2.57 2.74
CA PHE A 147 -0.50 1.22 2.98
C PHE A 147 0.62 0.38 3.56
N PHE A 148 0.36 -0.33 4.66
CA PHE A 148 1.31 -1.26 5.27
C PHE A 148 0.64 -2.61 5.52
N ASP A 149 1.37 -3.68 5.27
CA ASP A 149 0.98 -4.98 5.82
C ASP A 149 0.97 -4.91 7.36
N ASN A 150 0.02 -5.61 7.97
CA ASN A 150 -0.21 -5.58 9.42
C ASN A 150 1.04 -5.81 10.29
N ASP A 151 2.02 -6.54 9.77
CA ASP A 151 3.25 -6.87 10.51
C ASP A 151 4.21 -5.67 10.65
N LEU A 152 4.11 -4.66 9.75
CA LEU A 152 4.99 -3.49 9.80
C LEU A 152 4.58 -2.49 10.88
N ILE A 153 3.35 -2.55 11.34
CA ILE A 153 2.75 -1.53 12.21
C ILE A 153 2.64 -1.97 13.66
N LYS A 154 2.41 -3.27 13.89
CA LYS A 154 2.08 -3.81 15.21
C LYS A 154 3.06 -3.46 16.32
N ASP A 155 4.32 -3.25 15.98
CA ASP A 155 5.39 -3.07 16.95
C ASP A 155 6.13 -1.72 16.78
N ASN A 156 5.55 -0.77 16.02
CA ASN A 156 6.22 0.50 15.73
C ASN A 156 5.68 1.63 16.62
N GLU A 157 6.25 1.77 17.82
CA GLU A 157 5.89 2.80 18.81
C GLU A 157 6.04 4.25 18.29
N THR A 158 6.70 4.44 17.14
CA THR A 158 6.96 5.76 16.55
C THR A 158 5.93 6.21 15.54
N LEU A 159 5.04 5.32 15.11
CA LEU A 159 3.88 5.70 14.29
C LEU A 159 2.75 6.12 15.23
N ASN A 160 2.33 7.37 15.14
CA ASN A 160 1.12 7.82 15.82
C ASN A 160 -0.09 7.11 15.19
N ILE A 161 -0.50 6.01 15.83
CA ILE A 161 -1.54 5.09 15.35
C ILE A 161 -2.90 5.80 15.22
N ASP A 162 -3.12 6.88 15.92
CA ASP A 162 -4.39 7.64 15.88
C ASP A 162 -4.66 8.30 14.53
N SER A 163 -3.62 8.48 13.70
CA SER A 163 -3.76 9.01 12.33
C SER A 163 -3.64 7.92 11.26
N TYR A 164 -3.37 6.67 11.65
CA TYR A 164 -3.17 5.57 10.73
C TYR A 164 -4.38 4.62 10.71
N TYR A 165 -4.97 4.47 9.55
CA TYR A 165 -6.04 3.53 9.32
C TYR A 165 -5.53 2.37 8.44
N PRO A 166 -5.51 1.13 8.93
CA PRO A 166 -5.14 -0.01 8.09
C PRO A 166 -6.06 -0.08 6.87
N ILE A 167 -5.47 -0.20 5.71
CA ILE A 167 -6.18 -0.23 4.43
C ILE A 167 -6.52 -1.68 4.06
N ASN A 168 -5.77 -2.64 4.58
CA ASN A 168 -5.94 -4.04 4.27
C ASN A 168 -6.73 -4.80 5.32
N CYS A 169 -7.46 -5.76 4.81
CA CYS A 169 -8.13 -6.77 5.60
C CYS A 169 -7.12 -7.55 6.45
N PRO A 170 -7.22 -7.56 7.79
CA PRO A 170 -6.39 -8.41 8.64
C PRO A 170 -6.46 -9.87 8.20
N SER A 171 -5.31 -10.55 8.16
CA SER A 171 -5.23 -11.96 7.75
C SER A 171 -5.73 -12.92 8.84
N HIS A 172 -5.71 -12.49 10.11
CA HIS A 172 -6.05 -13.30 11.28
C HIS A 172 -6.97 -12.55 12.24
N GLY A 173 -7.62 -13.28 13.13
CA GLY A 173 -8.52 -12.74 14.15
C GLY A 173 -9.83 -12.20 13.60
N SER A 174 -10.77 -11.82 14.47
CA SER A 174 -11.96 -11.06 14.11
C SER A 174 -11.67 -9.57 14.14
N PHE A 175 -12.37 -8.79 13.30
CA PHE A 175 -12.20 -7.33 13.25
C PHE A 175 -13.45 -6.65 12.73
N ILE A 176 -13.49 -5.33 12.86
CA ILE A 176 -14.62 -4.51 12.39
C ILE A 176 -14.37 -4.03 10.95
N GLY A 177 -15.42 -4.14 10.13
CA GLY A 177 -15.49 -3.55 8.80
C GLY A 177 -16.73 -2.67 8.66
N TRP A 178 -16.71 -1.79 7.67
CA TRP A 178 -17.79 -0.85 7.38
C TRP A 178 -18.26 -0.98 5.94
N LYS A 179 -19.56 -0.85 5.72
CA LYS A 179 -20.17 -0.97 4.41
C LYS A 179 -21.26 0.07 4.24
N ILE A 180 -21.22 0.79 3.11
CA ILE A 180 -22.36 1.58 2.67
C ILE A 180 -23.31 0.70 1.87
N VAL A 181 -24.59 0.76 2.18
CA VAL A 181 -25.64 -0.02 1.51
C VAL A 181 -26.74 0.91 1.03
N MET A 182 -26.98 0.88 -0.29
CA MET A 182 -28.16 1.54 -0.85
C MET A 182 -29.40 0.67 -0.59
N TYR A 183 -30.41 1.23 0.04
CA TYR A 183 -31.68 0.56 0.30
C TYR A 183 -32.86 1.46 -0.11
N LYS A 184 -34.07 0.90 -0.19
CA LYS A 184 -35.29 1.70 -0.34
C LYS A 184 -35.87 1.90 1.04
N ASP A 185 -36.09 3.14 1.40
CA ASP A 185 -36.91 3.45 2.55
C ASP A 185 -38.37 2.92 2.31
N SER A 186 -38.99 2.47 3.39
CA SER A 186 -40.38 2.02 3.38
C SER A 186 -41.40 3.16 3.21
N SER A 187 -40.92 4.41 3.13
CA SER A 187 -41.77 5.58 2.84
C SER A 187 -42.35 5.50 1.42
N GLU A 188 -43.56 5.99 1.25
CA GLU A 188 -44.31 5.96 -0.02
C GLU A 188 -43.60 6.59 -1.22
N THR A 189 -42.55 7.37 -0.99
CA THR A 189 -41.77 8.08 -2.03
C THR A 189 -40.79 7.21 -2.79
N GLY A 190 -40.48 6.01 -2.29
CA GLY A 190 -39.51 5.10 -2.95
C GLY A 190 -38.11 5.71 -3.14
N LYS A 191 -37.77 6.74 -2.38
CA LYS A 191 -36.47 7.43 -2.42
C LYS A 191 -35.34 6.44 -2.12
N LYS A 192 -34.25 6.55 -2.83
CA LYS A 192 -33.01 5.83 -2.53
C LYS A 192 -32.38 6.45 -1.30
N SER A 193 -32.14 5.64 -0.29
CA SER A 193 -31.46 6.03 0.94
C SER A 193 -30.21 5.18 1.11
N TYR A 194 -29.28 5.65 1.91
CA TYR A 194 -28.04 4.95 2.21
C TYR A 194 -27.94 4.66 3.69
N ALA A 195 -27.52 3.45 4.02
CA ALA A 195 -27.26 3.07 5.40
C ALA A 195 -25.80 2.66 5.54
N LEU A 196 -25.18 3.06 6.63
CA LEU A 196 -23.87 2.61 7.06
C LEU A 196 -24.05 1.37 7.95
N VAL A 197 -23.47 0.26 7.53
CA VAL A 197 -23.52 -1.02 8.23
C VAL A 197 -22.17 -1.29 8.87
N LYS A 198 -22.15 -1.49 10.19
CA LYS A 198 -20.99 -1.96 10.95
C LYS A 198 -21.01 -3.48 10.99
N LEU A 199 -19.94 -4.08 10.55
CA LEU A 199 -19.77 -5.52 10.41
C LEU A 199 -18.66 -6.02 11.31
N GLU A 200 -18.87 -7.15 11.99
CA GLU A 200 -17.79 -7.97 12.52
C GLU A 200 -17.44 -9.03 11.48
N ILE A 201 -16.19 -9.05 11.04
CA ILE A 201 -15.67 -10.08 10.15
C ILE A 201 -15.05 -11.16 11.05
N PRO A 202 -15.67 -12.35 11.19
CA PRO A 202 -15.20 -13.37 12.10
C PRO A 202 -13.90 -14.01 11.61
N GLU A 203 -13.14 -14.58 12.55
CA GLU A 203 -11.82 -15.17 12.26
C GLU A 203 -11.84 -16.24 11.17
N ASP A 204 -12.90 -17.04 11.13
CA ASP A 204 -13.09 -18.12 10.16
C ASP A 204 -13.71 -17.68 8.83
N ALA A 205 -13.92 -16.38 8.61
CA ALA A 205 -14.35 -15.86 7.32
C ALA A 205 -13.19 -15.89 6.32
N LYS A 206 -13.44 -16.40 5.10
CA LYS A 206 -12.52 -16.18 3.98
C LYS A 206 -12.50 -14.70 3.66
N ARG A 207 -11.33 -14.17 3.28
CA ARG A 207 -11.09 -12.75 3.08
C ARG A 207 -10.26 -12.51 1.84
N SER A 208 -10.54 -11.42 1.16
CA SER A 208 -9.75 -10.93 0.04
C SER A 208 -9.54 -9.43 0.22
N SER A 209 -8.29 -9.03 0.35
CA SER A 209 -7.91 -7.62 0.31
C SER A 209 -8.05 -7.08 -1.09
N ALA A 210 -8.40 -5.81 -1.20
CA ALA A 210 -8.35 -5.10 -2.45
C ALA A 210 -6.96 -5.15 -3.08
N SER A 211 -6.90 -4.90 -4.36
CA SER A 211 -5.67 -4.53 -5.05
C SER A 211 -5.23 -3.13 -4.62
N THR A 212 -4.10 -2.68 -5.13
CA THR A 212 -3.48 -1.41 -4.78
C THR A 212 -4.29 -0.16 -5.13
N SER A 213 -5.32 -0.29 -5.96
CA SER A 213 -6.12 0.83 -6.45
C SER A 213 -7.36 1.15 -5.61
N SER A 214 -7.82 0.22 -4.79
CA SER A 214 -9.05 0.34 -4.01
C SER A 214 -8.84 -0.16 -2.58
N ARG A 215 -9.41 0.53 -1.60
CA ARG A 215 -9.41 0.11 -0.19
C ARG A 215 -10.51 -0.90 0.14
N LYS A 216 -11.22 -1.35 -0.87
CA LYS A 216 -12.36 -2.24 -0.76
C LYS A 216 -11.94 -3.69 -0.54
N CYS A 217 -12.29 -4.26 0.60
CA CYS A 217 -12.10 -5.67 0.93
C CYS A 217 -13.36 -6.49 0.67
N ARG A 218 -13.22 -7.81 0.66
CA ARG A 218 -14.34 -8.77 0.55
C ARG A 218 -14.21 -9.87 1.59
N CYS A 219 -15.36 -10.36 2.08
CA CYS A 219 -15.40 -11.55 2.93
C CYS A 219 -16.54 -12.49 2.54
N SER A 220 -16.41 -13.75 3.00
CA SER A 220 -17.39 -14.81 2.75
C SER A 220 -18.55 -14.80 3.74
N LYS A 221 -18.44 -14.08 4.84
CA LYS A 221 -19.49 -13.88 5.85
C LYS A 221 -19.11 -12.74 6.78
N ALA A 222 -20.12 -12.11 7.37
CA ALA A 222 -19.96 -11.11 8.41
C ALA A 222 -21.14 -11.12 9.37
N LYS A 223 -20.95 -10.66 10.61
CA LYS A 223 -22.03 -10.40 11.56
C LYS A 223 -22.40 -8.93 11.51
N VAL A 224 -23.67 -8.61 11.40
CA VAL A 224 -24.17 -7.24 11.41
C VAL A 224 -24.24 -6.77 12.86
N LEU A 225 -23.46 -5.75 13.22
CA LEU A 225 -23.45 -5.20 14.57
C LEU A 225 -24.37 -4.00 14.72
N GLU A 226 -24.42 -3.15 13.68
CA GLU A 226 -25.15 -1.89 13.71
C GLU A 226 -25.52 -1.49 12.29
N ILE A 227 -26.68 -0.83 12.14
CA ILE A 227 -27.10 -0.20 10.89
C ILE A 227 -27.60 1.20 11.24
N VAL A 228 -27.08 2.22 10.54
CA VAL A 228 -27.48 3.62 10.73
C VAL A 228 -27.80 4.24 9.38
N ASP A 229 -28.94 4.89 9.27
CA ASP A 229 -29.24 5.70 8.08
C ASP A 229 -28.26 6.88 7.99
N VAL A 230 -27.70 7.11 6.79
CA VAL A 230 -26.65 8.12 6.63
C VAL A 230 -27.20 9.55 6.72
N ASP A 231 -28.39 9.79 6.21
CA ASP A 231 -28.99 11.12 6.15
C ASP A 231 -29.61 11.52 7.50
N THR A 232 -30.39 10.61 8.09
CA THR A 232 -31.14 10.89 9.34
C THR A 232 -30.36 10.59 10.61
N GLN A 233 -29.30 9.77 10.51
CA GLN A 233 -28.54 9.22 11.65
C GLN A 233 -29.40 8.32 12.58
N GLU A 234 -30.56 7.89 12.12
CA GLU A 234 -31.45 6.99 12.86
C GLU A 234 -30.93 5.56 12.81
N PRO A 235 -30.99 4.82 13.93
CA PRO A 235 -30.65 3.40 13.95
C PRO A 235 -31.74 2.57 13.24
N LEU A 236 -31.27 1.61 12.43
CA LEU A 236 -32.12 0.67 11.71
C LEU A 236 -31.86 -0.75 12.23
N THR A 237 -32.90 -1.57 12.29
CA THR A 237 -32.76 -2.99 12.71
C THR A 237 -32.58 -3.93 11.52
N ARG A 238 -33.04 -3.52 10.35
CA ARG A 238 -33.02 -4.31 9.12
C ARG A 238 -33.03 -3.44 7.89
N ILE A 239 -32.26 -3.83 6.86
CA ILE A 239 -32.31 -3.24 5.52
C ILE A 239 -32.12 -4.33 4.46
N THR A 240 -32.66 -4.11 3.25
CA THR A 240 -32.36 -4.94 2.07
C THR A 240 -31.59 -4.11 1.05
N GLY A 241 -30.33 -4.44 0.85
CA GLY A 241 -29.49 -3.85 -0.20
C GLY A 241 -29.97 -4.25 -1.58
N LYS A 242 -29.92 -3.32 -2.54
CA LYS A 242 -30.48 -3.52 -3.90
C LYS A 242 -29.46 -3.45 -5.03
N LYS A 243 -28.18 -3.33 -4.73
CA LYS A 243 -27.13 -3.28 -5.75
C LYS A 243 -26.70 -4.72 -6.08
N PHE A 244 -26.93 -5.20 -7.28
CA PHE A 244 -26.67 -6.55 -7.79
C PHE A 244 -27.61 -7.63 -7.23
N THR A 245 -27.21 -8.41 -6.23
CA THR A 245 -28.06 -9.41 -5.56
C THR A 245 -28.70 -8.79 -4.33
N PRO A 246 -30.02 -8.89 -4.15
CA PRO A 246 -30.68 -8.43 -2.93
C PRO A 246 -30.08 -9.15 -1.72
N THR A 247 -29.45 -8.40 -0.83
CA THR A 247 -28.83 -8.93 0.38
C THR A 247 -29.51 -8.30 1.59
N GLU A 248 -29.97 -9.12 2.50
CA GLU A 248 -30.61 -8.65 3.74
C GLU A 248 -29.56 -8.52 4.84
N TYR A 249 -29.58 -7.37 5.52
CA TYR A 249 -28.75 -7.07 6.69
C TYR A 249 -29.67 -6.88 7.88
N ILE A 250 -29.51 -7.71 8.91
CA ILE A 250 -30.30 -7.70 10.15
C ILE A 250 -29.33 -7.59 11.32
N VAL A 251 -29.54 -6.61 12.20
CA VAL A 251 -28.68 -6.39 13.38
C VAL A 251 -28.68 -7.64 14.26
N GLY A 252 -27.51 -8.10 14.62
CA GLY A 252 -27.26 -9.30 15.43
C GLY A 252 -27.10 -10.60 14.64
N GLU A 253 -27.46 -10.61 13.35
CA GLU A 253 -27.42 -11.81 12.51
C GLU A 253 -26.19 -11.87 11.60
N MET A 254 -25.88 -13.10 11.13
CA MET A 254 -24.86 -13.33 10.12
C MET A 254 -25.40 -13.06 8.73
N VAL A 255 -24.63 -12.33 7.93
CA VAL A 255 -24.88 -12.11 6.51
C VAL A 255 -23.90 -12.90 5.66
N TYR A 256 -24.41 -13.46 4.57
CA TYR A 256 -23.65 -14.26 3.60
C TYR A 256 -23.85 -13.70 2.19
N PRO A 257 -22.81 -13.68 1.33
CA PRO A 257 -22.98 -13.41 -0.08
C PRO A 257 -23.57 -14.64 -0.81
N ASP A 258 -23.98 -14.46 -2.05
CA ASP A 258 -24.36 -15.55 -2.95
C ASP A 258 -23.21 -16.56 -3.19
N SER A 259 -22.00 -16.05 -3.32
CA SER A 259 -20.77 -16.83 -3.42
C SER A 259 -19.58 -15.98 -3.00
N PHE A 260 -18.39 -16.58 -2.91
CA PHE A 260 -17.15 -15.89 -2.57
C PHE A 260 -16.06 -16.22 -3.59
N ASP A 261 -15.52 -15.17 -4.22
CA ASP A 261 -14.35 -15.27 -5.10
C ASP A 261 -13.09 -14.90 -4.31
N ASP A 262 -12.19 -15.87 -4.13
CA ASP A 262 -10.93 -15.70 -3.41
C ASP A 262 -9.79 -15.13 -4.26
N ASN A 263 -10.02 -14.92 -5.58
CA ASN A 263 -9.08 -14.22 -6.42
C ASN A 263 -9.06 -12.71 -6.10
N ARG A 264 -8.04 -12.27 -5.40
CA ARG A 264 -7.88 -10.86 -4.97
C ARG A 264 -7.85 -9.84 -6.11
N TRP A 265 -7.47 -10.27 -7.31
CA TRP A 265 -7.37 -9.38 -8.47
C TRP A 265 -8.75 -9.07 -9.09
N ASN A 266 -9.77 -9.84 -8.76
CA ASN A 266 -11.15 -9.59 -9.17
C ASN A 266 -11.85 -8.66 -8.17
N GLU A 267 -11.55 -7.36 -8.17
CA GLU A 267 -12.03 -6.42 -7.15
C GLU A 267 -13.55 -6.31 -7.04
N CYS A 268 -14.26 -6.41 -8.14
CA CYS A 268 -15.73 -6.27 -8.19
C CYS A 268 -16.46 -7.61 -8.27
N SER A 269 -15.84 -8.70 -7.78
CA SER A 269 -16.41 -10.04 -7.81
C SER A 269 -17.26 -10.35 -6.57
N HIS A 270 -17.68 -11.62 -6.44
CA HIS A 270 -18.57 -12.12 -5.40
C HIS A 270 -17.97 -12.04 -3.99
N GLY A 271 -18.81 -11.70 -3.01
CA GLY A 271 -18.44 -11.52 -1.62
C GLY A 271 -19.13 -10.31 -0.98
N ILE A 272 -19.09 -10.22 0.33
CA ILE A 272 -19.51 -9.01 1.04
C ILE A 272 -18.38 -8.00 0.97
N HIS A 273 -18.56 -6.95 0.18
CA HIS A 273 -17.62 -5.84 0.10
C HIS A 273 -17.74 -4.95 1.33
N PHE A 274 -16.59 -4.56 1.89
CA PHE A 274 -16.50 -3.68 3.06
C PHE A 274 -15.20 -2.89 3.03
N PHE A 275 -15.09 -1.92 3.94
CA PHE A 275 -13.90 -1.12 4.18
C PHE A 275 -13.48 -1.28 5.65
N ILE A 276 -12.19 -1.19 5.92
CA ILE A 276 -11.68 -1.19 7.29
C ILE A 276 -12.03 0.12 7.99
N ASN A 277 -12.00 1.24 7.26
CA ASN A 277 -12.30 2.56 7.79
C ASN A 277 -13.72 2.98 7.48
N LYS A 278 -14.35 3.62 8.45
CA LYS A 278 -15.70 4.19 8.33
C LYS A 278 -15.76 5.26 7.23
N GLU A 279 -14.76 6.12 7.18
CA GLU A 279 -14.65 7.22 6.22
C GLU A 279 -14.52 6.72 4.78
N ASP A 280 -13.76 5.65 4.57
CA ASP A 280 -13.64 5.02 3.25
C ASP A 280 -14.98 4.43 2.77
N ALA A 281 -15.77 3.88 3.68
CA ALA A 281 -17.11 3.38 3.35
C ALA A 281 -18.08 4.52 3.01
N LEU A 282 -18.02 5.64 3.73
CA LEU A 282 -18.90 6.80 3.51
C LEU A 282 -18.56 7.54 2.21
N ASN A 283 -17.31 7.52 1.78
CA ASN A 283 -16.85 8.21 0.57
C ASN A 283 -16.94 7.34 -0.71
N TYR A 284 -17.39 6.09 -0.59
CA TYR A 284 -17.55 5.14 -1.70
C TYR A 284 -18.93 5.24 -2.36
#